data_93eb9b4bb3afd33c822d2bb3037a1d2b
#
_entry.id   93eb9b4bb3afd33c822d2bb3037a1d2b
#
_cell.length_a   1.000
_cell.length_b   1.000
_cell.length_c   1.000
_cell.angle_alpha   90.00
_cell.angle_beta   90.00
_cell.angle_gamma   90.00
#
_symmetry.space_group_name_H-M   'P 1'
#
loop_
_entity.id
_entity.type
_entity.pdbx_description
1 polymer ?
#
loop_
_entity_poly.entity_id
_entity_poly.type
_entity_poly.pdbx_seq_one_letter_code
_entity_poly.pdbx_strand_id
1 'polypeptide(L)'
;MRRKKARYTFVIEFLGGTYVHQATGDTPETALREYLRFASEDDDWTAYRVDLLQALADEKAVPVEGCKGVWCISGFAGDYLFLIHIVETGNGSSEGQRIAEAQMEQFGAAESRKWGWGDRW
;
A
#
# COMPACT_ATOMS: atom_id res chain seq x y z
N MET A 1 17.91 19.53 -3.89
CA MET A 1 18.27 18.09 -3.81
C MET A 1 17.02 17.23 -3.92
N ARG A 2 17.02 16.30 -4.84
CA ARG A 2 15.87 15.42 -5.01
C ARG A 2 15.85 14.34 -3.96
N ARG A 3 14.70 14.15 -3.34
CA ARG A 3 14.49 12.99 -2.51
C ARG A 3 14.34 11.75 -3.38
N LYS A 4 14.90 10.65 -2.94
CA LYS A 4 14.65 9.37 -3.56
C LYS A 4 13.20 8.97 -3.29
N LYS A 5 12.50 8.57 -4.34
CA LYS A 5 11.19 7.97 -4.19
C LYS A 5 11.34 6.57 -3.63
N ALA A 6 10.43 6.20 -2.76
CA ALA A 6 10.37 4.85 -2.21
C ALA A 6 9.11 4.18 -2.69
N ARG A 7 9.13 2.85 -2.70
CA ARG A 7 7.94 2.05 -2.97
C ARG A 7 7.28 1.70 -1.65
N TYR A 8 5.99 1.89 -1.59
CA TYR A 8 5.19 1.55 -0.41
C TYR A 8 4.12 0.55 -0.78
N THR A 9 3.87 -0.37 0.12
CA THR A 9 2.75 -1.31 0.02
C THR A 9 1.69 -0.88 1.03
N PHE A 10 0.46 -0.79 0.56
CA PHE A 10 -0.67 -0.38 1.39
C PHE A 10 -1.56 -1.58 1.64
N VAL A 11 -1.91 -1.79 2.91
CA VAL A 11 -2.93 -2.76 3.28
C VAL A 11 -4.10 -1.94 3.78
N ILE A 12 -5.15 -1.87 2.98
CA ILE A 12 -6.31 -1.02 3.23
C ILE A 12 -7.46 -1.89 3.71
N GLU A 13 -7.90 -1.65 4.94
CA GLU A 13 -9.08 -2.31 5.50
C GLU A 13 -10.23 -1.31 5.48
N PHE A 14 -11.25 -1.61 4.69
CA PHE A 14 -12.36 -0.69 4.48
C PHE A 14 -13.57 -1.48 3.97
N LEU A 15 -14.75 -1.14 4.46
CA LEU A 15 -16.01 -1.75 4.02
C LEU A 15 -16.01 -3.27 4.15
N GLY A 16 -15.35 -3.80 5.18
CA GLY A 16 -15.30 -5.24 5.43
C GLY A 16 -14.34 -6.02 4.54
N GLY A 17 -13.58 -5.33 3.70
CA GLY A 17 -12.61 -5.96 2.81
C GLY A 17 -11.19 -5.51 3.12
N THR A 18 -10.23 -6.25 2.61
CA THR A 18 -8.81 -5.92 2.70
C THR A 18 -8.24 -5.84 1.29
N TYR A 19 -7.63 -4.71 0.99
CA TYR A 19 -7.07 -4.46 -0.34
C TYR A 19 -5.58 -4.16 -0.20
N VAL A 20 -4.76 -4.78 -1.04
CA VAL A 20 -3.30 -4.61 -0.99
C VAL A 20 -2.83 -4.04 -2.33
N HIS A 21 -2.18 -2.89 -2.26
CA HIS A 21 -1.68 -2.20 -3.46
C HIS A 21 -0.34 -1.57 -3.18
N GLN A 22 0.33 -1.13 -4.25
CA GLN A 22 1.65 -0.51 -4.15
C GLN A 22 1.69 0.77 -4.97
N ALA A 23 2.49 1.72 -4.49
CA ALA A 23 2.79 2.93 -5.25
C ALA A 23 4.12 3.50 -4.78
N THR A 24 4.70 4.37 -5.59
CA THR A 24 5.94 5.07 -5.23
C THR A 24 5.62 6.53 -4.91
N GLY A 25 6.44 7.11 -4.06
CA GLY A 25 6.29 8.51 -3.72
C GLY A 25 7.44 8.97 -2.81
N ASP A 26 7.47 10.27 -2.55
CA ASP A 26 8.50 10.85 -1.68
C ASP A 26 8.22 10.56 -0.20
N THR A 27 6.97 10.41 0.16
CA THR A 27 6.53 10.09 1.52
C THR A 27 5.42 9.04 1.46
N PRO A 28 5.16 8.34 2.58
CA PRO A 28 4.04 7.40 2.62
C PRO A 28 2.71 8.05 2.25
N GLU A 29 2.47 9.26 2.76
CA GLU A 29 1.22 9.98 2.49
C GLU A 29 1.09 10.34 1.02
N THR A 30 2.16 10.82 0.41
CA THR A 30 2.14 11.20 -1.01
C THR A 30 1.87 9.98 -1.88
N ALA A 31 2.55 8.88 -1.60
CA ALA A 31 2.35 7.64 -2.36
C ALA A 31 0.91 7.15 -2.25
N LEU A 32 0.35 7.18 -1.04
CA LEU A 32 -1.02 6.74 -0.81
C LEU A 32 -2.03 7.62 -1.56
N ARG A 33 -1.87 8.93 -1.50
CA ARG A 33 -2.77 9.85 -2.21
C ARG A 33 -2.70 9.67 -3.71
N GLU A 34 -1.49 9.48 -4.25
CA GLU A 34 -1.31 9.22 -5.67
C GLU A 34 -2.02 7.93 -6.08
N TYR A 35 -1.84 6.88 -5.30
CA TYR A 35 -2.52 5.63 -5.58
C TYR A 35 -4.04 5.82 -5.59
N LEU A 36 -4.59 6.50 -4.58
CA LEU A 36 -6.03 6.69 -4.47
C LEU A 36 -6.61 7.52 -5.60
N ARG A 37 -5.85 8.50 -6.11
CA ARG A 37 -6.31 9.33 -7.23
C ARG A 37 -6.44 8.55 -8.52
N PHE A 38 -5.55 7.58 -8.73
CA PHE A 38 -5.46 6.87 -10.01
C PHE A 38 -5.84 5.39 -9.90
N ALA A 39 -6.44 5.00 -8.78
CA ALA A 39 -6.88 3.63 -8.60
C ALA A 39 -7.96 3.27 -9.63
N SER A 40 -7.90 2.04 -10.12
CA SER A 40 -8.92 1.56 -11.04
C SER A 40 -10.26 1.42 -10.31
N GLU A 41 -11.34 1.33 -11.07
CA GLU A 41 -12.68 1.23 -10.50
C GLU A 41 -13.09 -0.23 -10.25
N ASP A 42 -12.12 -1.13 -10.24
CA ASP A 42 -12.40 -2.55 -10.09
C ASP A 42 -12.68 -2.98 -8.64
N ASP A 43 -12.22 -2.18 -7.68
CA ASP A 43 -12.43 -2.49 -6.26
C ASP A 43 -13.70 -1.83 -5.74
N ASP A 44 -14.39 -2.51 -4.83
CA ASP A 44 -15.65 -2.02 -4.26
C ASP A 44 -15.51 -0.68 -3.54
N TRP A 45 -14.32 -0.38 -3.03
CA TRP A 45 -14.09 0.84 -2.26
C TRP A 45 -13.95 2.10 -3.11
N THR A 46 -13.75 1.96 -4.42
CA THR A 46 -13.44 3.12 -5.28
C THR A 46 -14.58 4.11 -5.37
N ALA A 47 -15.80 3.68 -5.11
CA ALA A 47 -16.94 4.59 -5.01
C ALA A 47 -16.77 5.61 -3.88
N TYR A 48 -15.95 5.29 -2.88
CA TYR A 48 -15.67 6.16 -1.74
C TYR A 48 -14.34 6.89 -1.86
N ARG A 49 -13.75 6.90 -3.05
CA ARG A 49 -12.43 7.50 -3.29
C ARG A 49 -12.35 8.96 -2.82
N VAL A 50 -13.37 9.75 -3.17
CA VAL A 50 -13.40 11.16 -2.80
C VAL A 50 -13.45 11.32 -1.28
N ASP A 51 -14.28 10.52 -0.63
CA ASP A 51 -14.39 10.56 0.83
C ASP A 51 -13.08 10.17 1.50
N LEU A 52 -12.39 9.15 0.98
CA LEU A 52 -11.08 8.75 1.49
C LEU A 52 -10.04 9.85 1.29
N LEU A 53 -9.99 10.45 0.11
CA LEU A 53 -9.04 11.52 -0.16
C LEU A 53 -9.29 12.73 0.73
N GLN A 54 -10.54 13.07 0.99
CA GLN A 54 -10.87 14.17 1.89
C GLN A 54 -10.46 13.85 3.33
N ALA A 55 -10.73 12.63 3.78
CA ALA A 55 -10.36 12.20 5.12
C ALA A 55 -8.85 12.21 5.33
N LEU A 56 -8.09 11.90 4.27
CA LEU A 56 -6.63 11.82 4.33
C LEU A 56 -5.93 13.15 4.05
N ALA A 57 -6.66 14.19 3.66
CA ALA A 57 -6.05 15.45 3.22
C ALA A 57 -5.16 16.07 4.29
N ASP A 58 -5.58 16.03 5.54
CA ASP A 58 -4.85 16.63 6.66
C ASP A 58 -4.24 15.59 7.60
N GLU A 59 -4.34 14.32 7.26
CA GLU A 59 -3.83 13.25 8.11
C GLU A 59 -2.39 12.90 7.75
N LYS A 60 -1.61 12.61 8.76
CA LYS A 60 -0.25 12.11 8.58
C LYS A 60 -0.19 10.66 9.02
N ALA A 61 0.62 9.88 8.30
CA ALA A 61 0.88 8.51 8.69
C ALA A 61 1.64 8.49 10.01
N VAL A 62 1.19 7.68 10.94
CA VAL A 62 1.81 7.54 12.26
C VAL A 62 2.78 6.38 12.21
N PRO A 63 4.07 6.60 12.49
CA PRO A 63 5.03 5.49 12.54
C PRO A 63 4.64 4.47 13.60
N VAL A 64 4.75 3.20 13.24
CA VAL A 64 4.49 2.12 14.19
C VAL A 64 5.72 1.95 15.06
N GLU A 65 5.55 2.08 16.37
CA GLU A 65 6.65 2.00 17.32
C GLU A 65 7.34 0.64 17.25
N GLY A 66 8.65 0.65 17.19
CA GLY A 66 9.43 -0.58 17.09
C GLY A 66 9.56 -1.16 15.69
N CYS A 67 8.90 -0.57 14.71
CA CYS A 67 8.96 -1.05 13.32
C CYS A 67 9.48 0.07 12.42
N LYS A 68 10.60 -0.17 11.77
CA LYS A 68 11.15 0.78 10.84
C LYS A 68 10.44 0.63 9.49
N GLY A 69 10.03 1.76 8.90
CA GLY A 69 9.40 1.73 7.58
C GLY A 69 7.96 1.23 7.58
N VAL A 70 7.28 1.36 8.72
CA VAL A 70 5.87 0.96 8.83
C VAL A 70 5.09 2.11 9.46
N TRP A 71 3.97 2.46 8.83
CA TRP A 71 3.08 3.52 9.28
C TRP A 71 1.64 3.05 9.29
N CYS A 72 0.81 3.79 10.00
CA CYS A 72 -0.62 3.49 10.07
C CYS A 72 -1.41 4.79 9.97
N ILE A 73 -2.52 4.76 9.25
CA ILE A 73 -3.49 5.84 9.19
C ILE A 73 -4.87 5.24 9.41
N SER A 74 -5.67 5.85 10.26
CA SER A 74 -7.05 5.44 10.46
C SER A 74 -7.95 6.67 10.50
N GLY A 75 -9.22 6.47 10.24
CA GLY A 75 -10.20 7.54 10.25
C GLY A 75 -11.53 7.07 9.67
N PHE A 76 -12.36 8.04 9.32
CA PHE A 76 -13.67 7.77 8.75
C PHE A 76 -13.77 8.41 7.38
N ALA A 77 -14.18 7.62 6.40
CA ALA A 77 -14.57 8.12 5.08
C ALA A 77 -16.09 8.07 5.04
N GLY A 78 -16.73 9.24 5.16
CA GLY A 78 -18.15 9.28 5.43
C GLY A 78 -18.44 8.64 6.78
N ASP A 79 -19.32 7.66 6.80
CA ASP A 79 -19.71 6.94 8.03
C ASP A 79 -18.90 5.66 8.24
N TYR A 80 -17.91 5.37 7.40
CA TYR A 80 -17.21 4.10 7.43
C TYR A 80 -15.79 4.26 7.90
N LEU A 81 -15.42 3.44 8.89
CA LEU A 81 -14.07 3.39 9.42
C LEU A 81 -13.12 2.78 8.40
N PHE A 82 -11.95 3.38 8.23
CA PHE A 82 -10.87 2.79 7.46
C PHE A 82 -9.62 2.66 8.31
N LEU A 83 -8.80 1.66 7.96
CA LEU A 83 -7.50 1.45 8.57
C LEU A 83 -6.53 1.12 7.46
N ILE A 84 -5.46 1.89 7.33
CA ILE A 84 -4.46 1.70 6.30
C ILE A 84 -3.11 1.50 6.95
N HIS A 85 -2.49 0.36 6.67
CA HIS A 85 -1.10 0.11 7.03
C HIS A 85 -0.24 0.38 5.82
N ILE A 86 0.87 1.09 6.02
CA ILE A 86 1.79 1.44 4.95
C ILE A 86 3.16 0.88 5.30
N VAL A 87 3.73 0.10 4.40
CA VAL A 87 5.04 -0.52 4.60
C VAL A 87 5.95 -0.08 3.46
N GLU A 88 7.12 0.42 3.80
CA GLU A 88 8.13 0.73 2.80
C GLU A 88 8.72 -0.59 2.32
N THR A 89 8.49 -0.94 1.04
CA THR A 89 8.87 -2.23 0.51
C THR A 89 9.98 -2.15 -0.56
N GLY A 90 10.47 -0.97 -0.83
CA GLY A 90 11.57 -0.76 -1.75
C GLY A 90 12.00 0.68 -1.77
N ASN A 91 13.15 0.93 -2.37
CA ASN A 91 13.69 2.28 -2.47
C ASN A 91 13.36 2.97 -3.80
N GLY A 92 12.51 2.36 -4.63
CA GLY A 92 12.13 2.92 -5.92
C GLY A 92 13.25 2.89 -6.96
N SER A 93 14.43 2.35 -6.64
CA SER A 93 15.53 2.27 -7.58
C SER A 93 15.40 1.02 -8.45
N SER A 94 15.97 1.09 -9.68
CA SER A 94 15.95 -0.06 -10.57
C SER A 94 16.74 -1.25 -10.01
N GLU A 95 17.76 -0.97 -9.22
CA GLU A 95 18.54 -2.03 -8.57
C GLU A 95 17.71 -2.78 -7.54
N GLY A 96 17.01 -2.07 -6.67
CA GLY A 96 16.13 -2.69 -5.69
C GLY A 96 15.05 -3.50 -6.36
N GLN A 97 14.48 -2.97 -7.43
CA GLN A 97 13.44 -3.67 -8.18
C GLN A 97 13.96 -4.96 -8.80
N ARG A 98 15.17 -4.93 -9.37
CA ARG A 98 15.76 -6.14 -9.96
C ARG A 98 16.01 -7.22 -8.93
N ILE A 99 16.48 -6.83 -7.76
CA ILE A 99 16.70 -7.78 -6.67
C ILE A 99 15.37 -8.42 -6.24
N ALA A 100 14.33 -7.61 -6.08
CA ALA A 100 13.02 -8.11 -5.71
C ALA A 100 12.47 -9.07 -6.76
N GLU A 101 12.58 -8.72 -8.04
CA GLU A 101 12.13 -9.58 -9.13
C GLU A 101 12.90 -10.89 -9.16
N ALA A 102 14.20 -10.85 -8.98
CA ALA A 102 15.02 -12.05 -8.95
C ALA A 102 14.62 -12.98 -7.80
N GLN A 103 14.33 -12.42 -6.64
CA GLN A 103 13.85 -13.21 -5.51
C GLN A 103 12.49 -13.82 -5.78
N MET A 104 11.59 -13.09 -6.42
CA MET A 104 10.28 -13.61 -6.79
C MET A 104 10.39 -14.76 -7.79
N GLU A 105 11.26 -14.63 -8.79
CA GLU A 105 11.49 -15.71 -9.75
C GLU A 105 12.05 -16.96 -9.07
N GLN A 106 12.95 -16.76 -8.12
CA GLN A 106 13.60 -17.86 -7.43
C GLN A 106 12.65 -18.64 -6.55
N PHE A 107 11.73 -17.96 -5.88
CA PHE A 107 10.81 -18.59 -4.92
C PHE A 107 9.38 -18.71 -5.42
N GLY A 108 9.03 -17.95 -6.42
CA GLY A 108 7.65 -17.66 -6.76
C GLY A 108 6.73 -18.86 -6.95
N ALA A 109 6.95 -19.65 -8.00
CA ALA A 109 6.02 -20.72 -8.34
C ALA A 109 6.07 -21.85 -7.31
N ALA A 110 7.27 -22.24 -6.88
CA ALA A 110 7.43 -23.33 -5.92
C ALA A 110 6.84 -22.97 -4.57
N GLU A 111 7.11 -21.77 -4.10
CA GLU A 111 6.59 -21.34 -2.80
C GLU A 111 5.09 -21.14 -2.81
N SER A 112 4.53 -20.59 -3.88
CA SER A 112 3.09 -20.45 -4.01
C SER A 112 2.38 -21.78 -3.92
N ARG A 113 2.89 -22.79 -4.61
CA ARG A 113 2.32 -24.14 -4.57
C ARG A 113 2.45 -24.79 -3.19
N LYS A 114 3.62 -24.64 -2.60
CA LYS A 114 3.90 -25.21 -1.30
C LYS A 114 2.96 -24.69 -0.22
N TRP A 115 2.65 -23.42 -0.26
CA TRP A 115 1.80 -22.79 0.75
C TRP A 115 0.33 -22.79 0.37
N GLY A 116 0.01 -23.09 -0.87
CA GLY A 116 -1.36 -23.14 -1.34
C GLY A 116 -2.04 -21.79 -1.45
N TRP A 117 -1.27 -20.72 -1.43
CA TRP A 117 -1.83 -19.37 -1.43
C TRP A 117 -2.43 -18.98 -2.77
N GLY A 118 -1.79 -19.38 -3.86
CA GLY A 118 -2.27 -19.05 -5.19
C GLY A 118 -3.62 -19.67 -5.50
N ASP A 119 -3.93 -20.78 -4.87
CA ASP A 119 -5.19 -21.50 -5.13
C ASP A 119 -6.36 -20.95 -4.32
N ARG A 120 -6.09 -20.12 -3.31
CA ARG A 120 -7.12 -19.58 -2.43
C ARG A 120 -7.57 -18.17 -2.80
N TRP A 121 -6.73 -17.50 -3.52
CA TRP A 121 -6.95 -16.11 -3.86
C TRP A 121 -7.26 -15.97 -5.34
#